data_8a4e0f4b115766b85666899ca97be5d6
#
_entry.id   8a4e0f4b115766b85666899ca97be5d6
#
_cell.length_a   1.000
_cell.length_b   1.000
_cell.length_c   1.000
_cell.angle_alpha   90.00
_cell.angle_beta   90.00
_cell.angle_gamma   90.00
#
_symmetry.space_group_name_H-M   'P 1'
#
loop_
_entity.id
_entity.type
_entity.pdbx_description
1 polymer ?
#
loop_
_entity_poly.entity_id
_entity_poly.type
_entity_poly.pdbx_seq_one_letter_code
_entity_poly.pdbx_strand_id
1 'polypeptide(L)'
;MSALAQSVPAVRAEGLNKWFGTFQALKNVSLEVRSGEKIVICGPSGSGKSTLIRCMNGLEEFQEGSMEVAGIPLDSDSARGSVRLKVGMVFQQFNLFPHLSVMDNLCLAPVKVRNLKRVEAEERAVELLQRMGLADQAGKFPSQLSGGQQQRVAIARALCMDPEVMLFDEPTSALDPEMVQEVLQVMVELARQGMTMLCVSHEMGFARQVADRVVFMDAGEILEEAPPDQFFGRPSTERLRTFLGQLRH
;
A
#
# COMPACT_ATOMS: atom_id res chain seq x y z
N MET A 1 -20.23 -30.41 8.09
CA MET A 1 -20.31 -28.95 8.29
C MET A 1 -18.96 -28.51 8.82
N SER A 2 -18.08 -28.11 7.91
CA SER A 2 -16.72 -27.65 8.26
C SER A 2 -16.85 -26.24 8.79
N ALA A 3 -16.46 -26.02 10.05
CA ALA A 3 -16.31 -24.70 10.63
C ALA A 3 -15.17 -24.00 9.82
N LEU A 4 -15.54 -23.05 8.99
CA LEU A 4 -14.60 -22.10 8.42
C LEU A 4 -13.95 -21.41 9.63
N ALA A 5 -12.71 -21.78 9.95
CA ALA A 5 -11.89 -21.04 10.85
C ALA A 5 -11.89 -19.60 10.33
N GLN A 6 -12.50 -18.69 11.07
CA GLN A 6 -12.47 -17.26 10.76
C GLN A 6 -11.00 -16.87 10.88
N SER A 7 -10.32 -16.76 9.73
CA SER A 7 -8.95 -16.26 9.70
C SER A 7 -8.96 -14.84 10.24
N VAL A 8 -8.07 -14.57 11.19
CA VAL A 8 -7.87 -13.22 11.74
C VAL A 8 -7.63 -12.27 10.56
N PRO A 9 -8.37 -11.17 10.45
CA PRO A 9 -8.17 -10.23 9.34
C PRO A 9 -6.76 -9.62 9.41
N ALA A 10 -6.17 -9.40 8.23
CA ALA A 10 -4.87 -8.74 8.14
C ALA A 10 -4.95 -7.26 8.55
N VAL A 11 -6.09 -6.62 8.30
CA VAL A 11 -6.41 -5.26 8.77
C VAL A 11 -7.87 -5.21 9.18
N ARG A 12 -8.16 -4.62 10.34
CA ARG A 12 -9.51 -4.29 10.79
C ARG A 12 -9.52 -2.84 11.28
N ALA A 13 -10.35 -2.02 10.67
CA ALA A 13 -10.63 -0.65 11.06
C ALA A 13 -12.11 -0.52 11.37
N GLU A 14 -12.48 0.04 12.53
CA GLU A 14 -13.87 0.17 12.96
C GLU A 14 -14.14 1.60 13.45
N GLY A 15 -15.04 2.29 12.75
CA GLY A 15 -15.54 3.62 13.13
C GLY A 15 -14.46 4.69 13.21
N LEU A 16 -13.43 4.64 12.33
CA LEU A 16 -12.33 5.57 12.39
C LEU A 16 -12.76 7.00 12.09
N ASN A 17 -12.38 7.91 12.98
CA ASN A 17 -12.50 9.33 12.80
C ASN A 17 -11.11 9.99 12.94
N LYS A 18 -10.76 10.83 11.95
CA LYS A 18 -9.48 11.54 11.93
C LYS A 18 -9.68 12.99 11.61
N TRP A 19 -9.11 13.87 12.46
CA TRP A 19 -9.08 15.30 12.25
C TRP A 19 -7.66 15.83 12.10
N PHE A 20 -7.52 16.84 11.25
CA PHE A 20 -6.38 17.75 11.18
C PHE A 20 -6.88 19.15 11.59
N GLY A 21 -6.64 19.52 12.84
CA GLY A 21 -7.26 20.71 13.42
C GLY A 21 -8.79 20.61 13.39
N THR A 22 -9.46 21.50 12.65
CA THR A 22 -10.93 21.50 12.47
C THR A 22 -11.39 20.68 11.25
N PHE A 23 -10.48 20.27 10.39
CA PHE A 23 -10.82 19.51 9.20
C PHE A 23 -10.90 18.02 9.51
N GLN A 24 -12.07 17.41 9.27
CA GLN A 24 -12.28 16.00 9.44
C GLN A 24 -11.93 15.26 8.14
N ALA A 25 -10.84 14.52 8.16
CA ALA A 25 -10.32 13.77 7.00
C ALA A 25 -10.89 12.37 6.87
N LEU A 26 -11.25 11.71 7.98
CA LEU A 26 -11.96 10.41 7.99
C LEU A 26 -13.19 10.54 8.89
N LYS A 27 -14.31 9.97 8.43
CA LYS A 27 -15.61 10.03 9.09
C LYS A 27 -16.20 8.64 9.19
N ASN A 28 -16.17 8.07 10.40
CA ASN A 28 -16.75 6.77 10.71
C ASN A 28 -16.35 5.65 9.72
N VAL A 29 -15.06 5.64 9.33
CA VAL A 29 -14.55 4.69 8.33
C VAL A 29 -14.35 3.32 8.95
N SER A 30 -15.00 2.31 8.38
CA SER A 30 -14.82 0.89 8.75
C SER A 30 -14.40 0.08 7.53
N LEU A 31 -13.37 -0.75 7.69
CA LEU A 31 -12.84 -1.60 6.62
C LEU A 31 -12.19 -2.84 7.22
N GLU A 32 -12.54 -4.01 6.69
CA GLU A 32 -11.87 -5.26 7.02
C GLU A 32 -11.14 -5.80 5.78
N VAL A 33 -9.91 -6.27 5.97
CA VAL A 33 -9.06 -6.85 4.91
C VAL A 33 -8.61 -8.23 5.36
N ARG A 34 -8.86 -9.23 4.53
CA ARG A 34 -8.43 -10.61 4.80
C ARG A 34 -6.97 -10.82 4.39
N SER A 35 -6.32 -11.80 5.02
CA SER A 35 -4.99 -12.21 4.56
C SER A 35 -5.02 -12.67 3.10
N GLY A 36 -4.08 -12.16 2.31
CA GLY A 36 -4.00 -12.41 0.86
C GLY A 36 -4.99 -11.61 0.01
N GLU A 37 -5.87 -10.79 0.61
CA GLU A 37 -6.81 -9.94 -0.14
C GLU A 37 -6.10 -8.73 -0.75
N LYS A 38 -6.51 -8.35 -1.97
CA LYS A 38 -6.03 -7.17 -2.69
C LYS A 38 -7.18 -6.18 -2.78
N ILE A 39 -7.02 -5.06 -2.09
CA ILE A 39 -8.00 -3.96 -2.11
C ILE A 39 -7.39 -2.78 -2.86
N VAL A 40 -8.15 -2.24 -3.81
CA VAL A 40 -7.82 -0.96 -4.44
C VAL A 40 -8.79 0.10 -3.93
N ILE A 41 -8.24 1.18 -3.39
CA ILE A 41 -8.98 2.34 -2.87
C ILE A 41 -8.89 3.46 -3.90
N CYS A 42 -10.02 3.94 -4.39
CA CYS A 42 -10.09 5.05 -5.33
C CYS A 42 -11.06 6.14 -4.86
N GLY A 43 -11.03 7.29 -5.51
CA GLY A 43 -11.88 8.44 -5.19
C GLY A 43 -11.18 9.75 -5.51
N PRO A 44 -11.89 10.90 -5.44
CA PRO A 44 -11.33 12.21 -5.75
C PRO A 44 -10.17 12.58 -4.81
N SER A 45 -9.35 13.55 -5.24
CA SER A 45 -8.30 14.11 -4.38
C SER A 45 -8.91 14.71 -3.11
N GLY A 46 -8.25 14.53 -1.97
CA GLY A 46 -8.74 14.99 -0.67
C GLY A 46 -9.84 14.14 -0.05
N SER A 47 -10.22 12.99 -0.63
CA SER A 47 -11.26 12.12 -0.06
C SER A 47 -10.84 11.28 1.16
N GLY A 48 -9.59 11.38 1.63
CA GLY A 48 -9.11 10.69 2.83
C GLY A 48 -8.34 9.39 2.56
N LYS A 49 -8.15 8.94 1.32
CA LYS A 49 -7.49 7.67 0.94
C LYS A 49 -6.09 7.51 1.54
N SER A 50 -5.21 8.48 1.29
CA SER A 50 -3.84 8.46 1.83
C SER A 50 -3.83 8.55 3.36
N THR A 51 -4.76 9.30 3.95
CA THR A 51 -4.92 9.38 5.41
C THR A 51 -5.28 8.01 5.98
N LEU A 52 -6.23 7.29 5.38
CA LEU A 52 -6.63 5.96 5.82
C LEU A 52 -5.44 4.98 5.79
N ILE A 53 -4.72 4.92 4.68
CA ILE A 53 -3.53 4.05 4.55
C ILE A 53 -2.44 4.42 5.55
N ARG A 54 -2.21 5.71 5.80
CA ARG A 54 -1.21 6.19 6.78
C ARG A 54 -1.62 5.89 8.21
N CYS A 55 -2.90 5.86 8.53
CA CYS A 55 -3.38 5.35 9.82
C CYS A 55 -3.05 3.86 9.97
N MET A 56 -3.22 3.03 8.94
CA MET A 56 -2.90 1.60 8.98
C MET A 56 -1.42 1.30 9.26
N ASN A 57 -0.52 2.17 8.80
CA ASN A 57 0.92 2.05 9.08
C ASN A 57 1.33 2.77 10.39
N GLY A 58 0.38 3.39 11.08
CA GLY A 58 0.65 4.18 12.28
C GLY A 58 1.49 5.44 12.04
N LEU A 59 1.54 5.94 10.78
CA LEU A 59 2.14 7.24 10.45
C LEU A 59 1.23 8.41 10.81
N GLU A 60 -0.08 8.19 10.73
CA GLU A 60 -1.09 9.13 11.19
C GLU A 60 -1.87 8.51 12.34
N GLU A 61 -2.16 9.33 13.35
CA GLU A 61 -3.02 8.95 14.48
C GLU A 61 -4.47 9.28 14.14
N PHE A 62 -5.38 8.40 14.51
CA PHE A 62 -6.82 8.68 14.50
C PHE A 62 -7.29 9.03 15.92
N GLN A 63 -8.37 9.80 16.04
CA GLN A 63 -8.85 10.27 17.34
C GLN A 63 -9.97 9.40 17.92
N GLU A 64 -10.75 8.73 17.05
CA GLU A 64 -11.85 7.85 17.47
C GLU A 64 -11.89 6.60 16.62
N GLY A 65 -12.48 5.54 17.15
CA GLY A 65 -12.56 4.23 16.54
C GLY A 65 -11.47 3.29 17.03
N SER A 66 -11.31 2.16 16.35
CA SER A 66 -10.27 1.18 16.63
C SER A 66 -9.63 0.68 15.34
N MET A 67 -8.36 0.28 15.41
CA MET A 67 -7.64 -0.33 14.31
C MET A 67 -6.72 -1.43 14.81
N GLU A 68 -6.76 -2.57 14.12
CA GLU A 68 -5.86 -3.70 14.30
C GLU A 68 -5.20 -4.02 12.97
N VAL A 69 -3.88 -4.19 12.95
CA VAL A 69 -3.11 -4.52 11.73
C VAL A 69 -2.14 -5.66 12.05
N ALA A 70 -2.19 -6.72 11.25
CA ALA A 70 -1.39 -7.91 11.43
C ALA A 70 -1.49 -8.49 12.86
N GLY A 71 -2.72 -8.46 13.45
CA GLY A 71 -3.00 -8.92 14.81
C GLY A 71 -2.52 -7.99 15.92
N ILE A 72 -2.12 -6.74 15.60
CA ILE A 72 -1.60 -5.77 16.57
C ILE A 72 -2.56 -4.58 16.64
N PRO A 73 -3.21 -4.32 17.80
CA PRO A 73 -4.01 -3.12 18.01
C PRO A 73 -3.14 -1.86 17.96
N LEU A 74 -3.57 -0.83 17.21
CA LEU A 74 -2.87 0.45 17.09
C LEU A 74 -3.29 1.43 18.19
N ASP A 75 -3.01 1.10 19.43
CA ASP A 75 -3.43 1.82 20.64
C ASP A 75 -2.27 2.56 21.35
N SER A 76 -1.03 2.33 20.93
CA SER A 76 0.16 2.89 21.57
C SER A 76 1.32 3.11 20.59
N ASP A 77 2.31 3.91 20.98
CA ASP A 77 3.53 4.13 20.17
C ASP A 77 4.35 2.83 19.97
N SER A 78 4.38 1.98 20.98
CA SER A 78 5.08 0.69 20.87
C SER A 78 4.38 -0.26 19.89
N ALA A 79 3.05 -0.25 19.85
CA ALA A 79 2.25 -1.00 18.89
C ALA A 79 2.49 -0.50 17.47
N ARG A 80 2.55 0.82 17.25
CA ARG A 80 2.90 1.42 15.94
C ARG A 80 4.29 0.97 15.46
N GLY A 81 5.27 0.93 16.36
CA GLY A 81 6.60 0.38 16.06
C GLY A 81 6.53 -1.06 15.59
N SER A 82 5.76 -1.90 16.30
CA SER A 82 5.58 -3.32 15.98
C SER A 82 4.84 -3.53 14.66
N VAL A 83 3.80 -2.73 14.36
CA VAL A 83 3.08 -2.77 13.08
C VAL A 83 4.02 -2.45 11.92
N ARG A 84 4.89 -1.43 12.04
CA ARG A 84 5.86 -1.06 10.99
C ARG A 84 6.87 -2.15 10.66
N LEU A 85 7.07 -3.14 11.54
CA LEU A 85 7.88 -4.32 11.23
C LEU A 85 7.17 -5.33 10.33
N LYS A 86 5.84 -5.31 10.33
CA LYS A 86 4.99 -6.27 9.61
C LYS A 86 4.32 -5.66 8.36
N VAL A 87 4.34 -4.33 8.24
CA VAL A 87 3.68 -3.59 7.18
C VAL A 87 4.71 -2.86 6.33
N GLY A 88 4.80 -3.22 5.06
CA GLY A 88 5.56 -2.47 4.07
C GLY A 88 4.72 -1.30 3.53
N MET A 89 5.34 -0.15 3.34
CA MET A 89 4.68 1.01 2.73
C MET A 89 5.51 1.61 1.60
N VAL A 90 4.83 1.83 0.48
CA VAL A 90 5.37 2.48 -0.72
C VAL A 90 4.60 3.77 -0.93
N PHE A 91 5.32 4.87 -1.07
CA PHE A 91 4.75 6.22 -1.18
C PHE A 91 4.74 6.71 -2.63
N GLN A 92 3.97 7.74 -2.88
CA GLN A 92 3.96 8.48 -4.14
C GLN A 92 5.36 9.02 -4.50
N GLN A 93 6.04 9.62 -3.53
CA GLN A 93 7.47 9.96 -3.63
C GLN A 93 8.25 8.72 -3.20
N PHE A 94 9.31 8.39 -3.91
CA PHE A 94 10.08 7.14 -3.71
C PHE A 94 10.69 7.02 -2.32
N ASN A 95 10.99 8.17 -1.67
CA ASN A 95 11.54 8.29 -0.32
C ASN A 95 12.81 7.43 -0.10
N LEU A 96 13.61 7.27 -1.15
CA LEU A 96 14.91 6.63 -1.04
C LEU A 96 15.90 7.57 -0.35
N PHE A 97 16.83 6.99 0.42
CA PHE A 97 17.92 7.74 1.02
C PHE A 97 18.91 8.16 -0.08
N PRO A 98 19.02 9.44 -0.43
CA PRO A 98 19.78 9.87 -1.62
C PRO A 98 21.28 9.69 -1.49
N HIS A 99 21.80 9.61 -0.27
CA HIS A 99 23.21 9.42 0.09
C HIS A 99 23.62 7.95 0.24
N LEU A 100 22.68 7.02 0.08
CA LEU A 100 22.91 5.57 0.13
C LEU A 100 22.77 4.96 -1.27
N SER A 101 23.59 3.95 -1.55
CA SER A 101 23.42 3.11 -2.75
C SER A 101 22.07 2.40 -2.73
N VAL A 102 21.65 1.84 -3.86
CA VAL A 102 20.46 0.97 -3.94
C VAL A 102 20.57 -0.19 -2.95
N MET A 103 21.71 -0.88 -2.94
CA MET A 103 21.96 -1.98 -2.00
C MET A 103 21.83 -1.53 -0.56
N ASP A 104 22.42 -0.39 -0.19
CA ASP A 104 22.34 0.12 1.18
C ASP A 104 20.94 0.58 1.56
N ASN A 105 20.18 1.14 0.62
CA ASN A 105 18.75 1.45 0.83
C ASN A 105 17.94 0.20 1.20
N LEU A 106 18.18 -0.93 0.54
CA LEU A 106 17.49 -2.18 0.81
C LEU A 106 17.93 -2.82 2.14
N CYS A 107 19.22 -2.78 2.44
CA CYS A 107 19.79 -3.48 3.59
C CYS A 107 19.66 -2.71 4.91
N LEU A 108 19.45 -1.40 4.89
CA LEU A 108 19.47 -0.56 6.09
C LEU A 108 18.49 -1.04 7.16
N ALA A 109 17.21 -1.19 6.80
CA ALA A 109 16.17 -1.58 7.76
C ALA A 109 16.31 -3.04 8.22
N PRO A 110 16.53 -4.04 7.38
CA PRO A 110 16.81 -5.41 7.80
C PRO A 110 17.95 -5.50 8.82
N VAL A 111 19.06 -4.81 8.59
CA VAL A 111 20.23 -4.83 9.47
C VAL A 111 19.97 -4.07 10.78
N LYS A 112 19.43 -2.83 10.69
CA LYS A 112 19.30 -1.94 11.86
C LYS A 112 18.09 -2.24 12.73
N VAL A 113 17.02 -2.77 12.15
CA VAL A 113 15.74 -2.94 12.84
C VAL A 113 15.44 -4.41 13.13
N ARG A 114 15.72 -5.33 12.18
CA ARG A 114 15.55 -6.77 12.38
C ARG A 114 16.82 -7.47 12.88
N ASN A 115 17.92 -6.74 13.04
CA ASN A 115 19.23 -7.27 13.48
C ASN A 115 19.75 -8.42 12.61
N LEU A 116 19.38 -8.44 11.30
CA LEU A 116 19.94 -9.40 10.37
C LEU A 116 21.44 -9.12 10.15
N LYS A 117 22.22 -10.17 9.88
CA LYS A 117 23.58 -9.99 9.44
C LYS A 117 23.59 -9.31 8.07
N ARG A 118 24.60 -8.47 7.82
CA ARG A 118 24.72 -7.74 6.57
C ARG A 118 24.68 -8.67 5.34
N VAL A 119 25.35 -9.81 5.41
CA VAL A 119 25.38 -10.80 4.33
C VAL A 119 23.97 -11.33 4.01
N GLU A 120 23.20 -11.70 5.02
CA GLU A 120 21.83 -12.18 4.87
C GLU A 120 20.90 -11.10 4.25
N ALA A 121 21.10 -9.86 4.65
CA ALA A 121 20.36 -8.73 4.09
C ALA A 121 20.74 -8.47 2.62
N GLU A 122 22.02 -8.59 2.26
CA GLU A 122 22.49 -8.44 0.88
C GLU A 122 22.02 -9.56 -0.03
N GLU A 123 22.04 -10.82 0.41
CA GLU A 123 21.51 -11.96 -0.34
C GLU A 123 20.03 -11.74 -0.69
N ARG A 124 19.23 -11.34 0.29
CA ARG A 124 17.83 -11.01 0.10
C ARG A 124 17.62 -9.81 -0.84
N ALA A 125 18.43 -8.77 -0.68
CA ALA A 125 18.37 -7.59 -1.53
C ALA A 125 18.70 -7.92 -2.99
N VAL A 126 19.72 -8.75 -3.23
CA VAL A 126 20.09 -9.23 -4.59
C VAL A 126 18.92 -10.00 -5.22
N GLU A 127 18.30 -10.94 -4.50
CA GLU A 127 17.15 -11.68 -5.00
C GLU A 127 15.99 -10.74 -5.40
N LEU A 128 15.66 -9.77 -4.54
CA LEU A 128 14.59 -8.82 -4.83
C LEU A 128 14.95 -7.90 -6.01
N LEU A 129 16.20 -7.43 -6.11
CA LEU A 129 16.64 -6.62 -7.25
C LEU A 129 16.57 -7.41 -8.57
N GLN A 130 16.93 -8.71 -8.57
CA GLN A 130 16.76 -9.57 -9.73
C GLN A 130 15.29 -9.67 -10.13
N ARG A 131 14.39 -9.93 -9.19
CA ARG A 131 12.94 -9.97 -9.43
C ARG A 131 12.39 -8.66 -9.99
N MET A 132 12.96 -7.52 -9.60
CA MET A 132 12.57 -6.19 -10.08
C MET A 132 13.23 -5.82 -11.43
N GLY A 133 14.11 -6.68 -11.99
CA GLY A 133 14.89 -6.36 -13.19
C GLY A 133 15.93 -5.24 -12.96
N LEU A 134 16.47 -5.16 -11.74
CA LEU A 134 17.37 -4.07 -11.29
C LEU A 134 18.73 -4.60 -10.75
N ALA A 135 19.11 -5.84 -11.07
CA ALA A 135 20.33 -6.46 -10.55
C ALA A 135 21.57 -5.59 -10.78
N ASP A 136 21.69 -5.02 -11.99
CA ASP A 136 22.83 -4.16 -12.39
C ASP A 136 22.82 -2.76 -11.74
N GLN A 137 21.77 -2.43 -10.99
CA GLN A 137 21.60 -1.12 -10.37
C GLN A 137 22.05 -1.08 -8.90
N ALA A 138 22.44 -2.21 -8.32
CA ALA A 138 22.73 -2.36 -6.89
C ALA A 138 23.72 -1.34 -6.31
N GLY A 139 24.78 -1.00 -7.07
CA GLY A 139 25.81 -0.04 -6.65
C GLY A 139 25.48 1.42 -6.96
N LYS A 140 24.39 1.71 -7.68
CA LYS A 140 24.01 3.08 -8.05
C LYS A 140 23.33 3.81 -6.89
N PHE A 141 23.32 5.14 -7.00
CA PHE A 141 22.58 6.02 -6.11
C PHE A 141 21.22 6.40 -6.72
N PRO A 142 20.20 6.79 -5.92
CA PRO A 142 18.87 7.15 -6.42
C PRO A 142 18.89 8.17 -7.55
N SER A 143 19.76 9.17 -7.50
CA SER A 143 19.89 10.21 -8.54
C SER A 143 20.33 9.69 -9.92
N GLN A 144 20.82 8.46 -10.00
CA GLN A 144 21.30 7.80 -11.23
C GLN A 144 20.22 6.88 -11.85
N LEU A 145 19.02 6.82 -11.23
CA LEU A 145 17.92 5.95 -11.62
C LEU A 145 16.77 6.76 -12.24
N SER A 146 16.06 6.16 -13.19
CA SER A 146 14.77 6.70 -13.64
C SER A 146 13.71 6.64 -12.53
N GLY A 147 12.62 7.40 -12.65
CA GLY A 147 11.52 7.39 -11.69
C GLY A 147 10.93 5.98 -11.47
N GLY A 148 10.70 5.24 -12.54
CA GLY A 148 10.20 3.86 -12.45
C GLY A 148 11.20 2.91 -11.78
N GLN A 149 12.51 3.08 -12.03
CA GLN A 149 13.54 2.33 -11.32
C GLN A 149 13.57 2.67 -9.83
N GLN A 150 13.49 3.96 -9.46
CA GLN A 150 13.43 4.39 -8.07
C GLN A 150 12.21 3.80 -7.35
N GLN A 151 11.06 3.79 -8.00
CA GLN A 151 9.84 3.21 -7.42
C GLN A 151 9.97 1.69 -7.24
N ARG A 152 10.53 0.97 -8.20
CA ARG A 152 10.79 -0.47 -8.05
C ARG A 152 11.81 -0.74 -6.93
N VAL A 153 12.81 0.10 -6.74
CA VAL A 153 13.73 0.04 -5.58
C VAL A 153 12.97 0.29 -4.28
N ALA A 154 12.03 1.25 -4.23
CA ALA A 154 11.22 1.50 -3.04
C ALA A 154 10.31 0.30 -2.69
N ILE A 155 9.74 -0.38 -3.70
CA ILE A 155 9.00 -1.63 -3.50
C ILE A 155 9.92 -2.72 -2.97
N ALA A 156 11.09 -2.93 -3.59
CA ALA A 156 12.07 -3.93 -3.14
C ALA A 156 12.53 -3.65 -1.69
N ARG A 157 12.78 -2.38 -1.33
CA ARG A 157 13.12 -1.98 0.04
C ARG A 157 12.04 -2.36 1.05
N ALA A 158 10.76 -2.12 0.71
CA ALA A 158 9.66 -2.51 1.59
C ALA A 158 9.58 -4.05 1.75
N LEU A 159 9.79 -4.80 0.67
CA LEU A 159 9.79 -6.28 0.67
C LEU A 159 10.98 -6.88 1.41
N CYS A 160 12.13 -6.18 1.51
CA CYS A 160 13.27 -6.63 2.30
C CYS A 160 12.93 -6.84 3.78
N MET A 161 11.90 -6.18 4.27
CA MET A 161 11.40 -6.33 5.63
C MET A 161 10.45 -7.53 5.83
N ASP A 162 10.16 -8.32 4.79
CA ASP A 162 9.24 -9.47 4.86
C ASP A 162 7.88 -9.11 5.45
N PRO A 163 7.16 -8.19 4.84
CA PRO A 163 5.91 -7.70 5.39
C PRO A 163 4.77 -8.70 5.19
N GLU A 164 3.83 -8.72 6.15
CA GLU A 164 2.57 -9.45 6.04
C GLU A 164 1.53 -8.68 5.19
N VAL A 165 1.65 -7.34 5.15
CA VAL A 165 0.77 -6.43 4.41
C VAL A 165 1.60 -5.40 3.67
N MET A 166 1.27 -5.15 2.40
CA MET A 166 1.84 -4.07 1.60
C MET A 166 0.82 -2.96 1.37
N LEU A 167 1.20 -1.74 1.72
CA LEU A 167 0.42 -0.52 1.50
C LEU A 167 1.06 0.31 0.38
N PHE A 168 0.27 0.73 -0.59
CA PHE A 168 0.71 1.56 -1.71
C PHE A 168 -0.10 2.86 -1.74
N ASP A 169 0.57 3.99 -1.53
CA ASP A 169 -0.04 5.33 -1.55
C ASP A 169 0.29 6.01 -2.88
N GLU A 170 -0.57 5.83 -3.89
CA GLU A 170 -0.43 6.37 -5.25
C GLU A 170 0.95 6.11 -5.89
N PRO A 171 1.39 4.84 -5.99
CA PRO A 171 2.78 4.49 -6.35
C PRO A 171 3.19 4.90 -7.77
N THR A 172 2.25 5.27 -8.63
CA THR A 172 2.50 5.61 -10.04
C THR A 172 2.29 7.09 -10.37
N SER A 173 1.71 7.87 -9.46
CA SER A 173 1.28 9.25 -9.75
C SER A 173 2.42 10.26 -10.01
N ALA A 174 3.65 9.93 -9.59
CA ALA A 174 4.84 10.74 -9.84
C ALA A 174 5.68 10.25 -11.03
N LEU A 175 5.14 9.32 -11.84
CA LEU A 175 5.86 8.68 -12.94
C LEU A 175 5.35 9.14 -14.31
N ASP A 176 6.27 9.17 -15.27
CA ASP A 176 5.90 9.31 -16.68
C ASP A 176 5.11 8.06 -17.14
N PRO A 177 4.15 8.21 -18.10
CA PRO A 177 3.27 7.13 -18.54
C PRO A 177 4.00 5.84 -18.98
N GLU A 178 5.19 5.98 -19.58
CA GLU A 178 5.99 4.85 -20.03
C GLU A 178 6.50 4.00 -18.86
N MET A 179 6.76 4.62 -17.70
CA MET A 179 7.29 3.96 -16.50
C MET A 179 6.19 3.35 -15.61
N VAL A 180 4.94 3.81 -15.76
CA VAL A 180 3.80 3.34 -14.98
C VAL A 180 3.62 1.83 -15.14
N GLN A 181 3.69 1.33 -16.39
CA GLN A 181 3.45 -0.09 -16.69
C GLN A 181 4.48 -1.01 -16.02
N GLU A 182 5.74 -0.60 -15.95
CA GLU A 182 6.79 -1.39 -15.28
C GLU A 182 6.52 -1.57 -13.78
N VAL A 183 6.04 -0.51 -13.12
CA VAL A 183 5.69 -0.56 -11.68
C VAL A 183 4.43 -1.38 -11.45
N LEU A 184 3.40 -1.18 -12.28
CA LEU A 184 2.15 -1.96 -12.19
C LEU A 184 2.40 -3.46 -12.41
N GLN A 185 3.29 -3.83 -13.33
CA GLN A 185 3.65 -5.24 -13.56
C GLN A 185 4.23 -5.90 -12.31
N VAL A 186 5.12 -5.21 -11.60
CA VAL A 186 5.64 -5.68 -10.31
C VAL A 186 4.52 -5.88 -9.29
N MET A 187 3.59 -4.93 -9.20
CA MET A 187 2.46 -5.04 -8.26
C MET A 187 1.51 -6.18 -8.62
N VAL A 188 1.29 -6.43 -9.92
CA VAL A 188 0.53 -7.60 -10.41
C VAL A 188 1.19 -8.92 -10.00
N GLU A 189 2.51 -9.00 -10.08
CA GLU A 189 3.26 -10.19 -9.66
C GLU A 189 3.15 -10.44 -8.15
N LEU A 190 3.25 -9.38 -7.34
CA LEU A 190 3.05 -9.48 -5.89
C LEU A 190 1.63 -9.95 -5.54
N ALA A 191 0.62 -9.43 -6.24
CA ALA A 191 -0.77 -9.85 -6.07
C ALA A 191 -0.97 -11.33 -6.39
N ARG A 192 -0.36 -11.83 -7.49
CA ARG A 192 -0.41 -13.26 -7.88
C ARG A 192 0.29 -14.18 -6.88
N GLN A 193 1.30 -13.70 -6.18
CA GLN A 193 2.00 -14.43 -5.12
C GLN A 193 1.21 -14.49 -3.81
N GLY A 194 0.00 -13.91 -3.76
CA GLY A 194 -0.87 -13.93 -2.58
C GLY A 194 -0.54 -12.87 -1.53
N MET A 195 0.24 -11.85 -1.87
CA MET A 195 0.51 -10.74 -0.96
C MET A 195 -0.78 -10.02 -0.57
N THR A 196 -0.96 -9.75 0.72
CA THR A 196 -2.04 -8.86 1.19
C THR A 196 -1.71 -7.43 0.79
N MET A 197 -2.57 -6.77 0.03
CA MET A 197 -2.27 -5.46 -0.54
C MET A 197 -3.44 -4.50 -0.39
N LEU A 198 -3.14 -3.27 0.05
CA LEU A 198 -4.04 -2.14 -0.07
C LEU A 198 -3.36 -1.07 -0.92
N CYS A 199 -3.99 -0.67 -2.00
CA CYS A 199 -3.43 0.26 -2.97
C CYS A 199 -4.36 1.44 -3.20
N VAL A 200 -3.93 2.65 -2.87
CA VAL A 200 -4.55 3.87 -3.37
C VAL A 200 -4.07 4.07 -4.79
N SER A 201 -4.98 4.06 -5.76
CA SER A 201 -4.61 4.20 -7.16
C SER A 201 -5.71 4.84 -8.00
N HIS A 202 -5.29 5.55 -9.04
CA HIS A 202 -6.13 6.05 -10.12
C HIS A 202 -6.08 5.14 -11.37
N GLU A 203 -5.29 4.06 -11.33
CA GLU A 203 -5.11 3.11 -12.42
C GLU A 203 -6.24 2.08 -12.44
N MET A 204 -7.36 2.41 -13.09
CA MET A 204 -8.55 1.55 -13.09
C MET A 204 -8.33 0.23 -13.84
N GLY A 205 -7.44 0.20 -14.82
CA GLY A 205 -7.01 -1.03 -15.48
C GLY A 205 -6.34 -2.00 -14.52
N PHE A 206 -5.43 -1.50 -13.69
CA PHE A 206 -4.81 -2.28 -12.62
C PHE A 206 -5.84 -2.77 -11.61
N ALA A 207 -6.74 -1.90 -11.15
CA ALA A 207 -7.80 -2.28 -10.21
C ALA A 207 -8.67 -3.43 -10.75
N ARG A 208 -9.05 -3.39 -12.04
CA ARG A 208 -9.80 -4.48 -12.69
C ARG A 208 -9.04 -5.80 -12.75
N GLN A 209 -7.73 -5.72 -12.90
CA GLN A 209 -6.87 -6.90 -13.09
C GLN A 209 -6.54 -7.62 -11.79
N VAL A 210 -6.35 -6.90 -10.69
CA VAL A 210 -5.77 -7.48 -9.47
C VAL A 210 -6.67 -7.42 -8.26
N ALA A 211 -7.62 -6.47 -8.17
CA ALA A 211 -8.40 -6.28 -6.97
C ALA A 211 -9.39 -7.44 -6.75
N ASP A 212 -9.42 -7.95 -5.54
CA ASP A 212 -10.53 -8.79 -5.07
C ASP A 212 -11.74 -7.89 -4.74
N ARG A 213 -11.48 -6.65 -4.28
CA ARG A 213 -12.49 -5.66 -3.93
C ARG A 213 -11.96 -4.25 -4.20
N VAL A 214 -12.83 -3.38 -4.73
CA VAL A 214 -12.55 -1.96 -4.94
C VAL A 214 -13.37 -1.15 -3.96
N VAL A 215 -12.75 -0.17 -3.31
CA VAL A 215 -13.35 0.72 -2.31
C VAL A 215 -13.37 2.14 -2.88
N PHE A 216 -14.53 2.78 -2.90
CA PHE A 216 -14.71 4.16 -3.30
C PHE A 216 -14.85 5.05 -2.08
N MET A 217 -13.93 6.00 -1.93
CA MET A 217 -13.97 7.00 -0.88
C MET A 217 -14.30 8.38 -1.43
N ASP A 218 -15.16 9.11 -0.74
CA ASP A 218 -15.42 10.53 -0.99
C ASP A 218 -15.72 11.26 0.31
N ALA A 219 -15.26 12.51 0.42
CA ALA A 219 -15.48 13.40 1.56
C ALA A 219 -15.18 12.77 2.95
N GLY A 220 -14.20 11.87 3.03
CA GLY A 220 -13.76 11.21 4.26
C GLY A 220 -14.52 9.91 4.59
N GLU A 221 -15.41 9.46 3.75
CA GLU A 221 -16.28 8.29 3.97
C GLU A 221 -16.03 7.21 2.91
N ILE A 222 -16.25 5.94 3.26
CA ILE A 222 -16.40 4.85 2.27
C ILE A 222 -17.85 4.85 1.81
N LEU A 223 -18.08 5.16 0.53
CA LEU A 223 -19.42 5.23 -0.04
C LEU A 223 -19.86 3.94 -0.71
N GLU A 224 -18.92 3.18 -1.25
CA GLU A 224 -19.21 1.93 -1.93
C GLU A 224 -18.00 1.00 -1.90
N GLU A 225 -18.23 -0.29 -1.70
CA GLU A 225 -17.24 -1.33 -1.89
C GLU A 225 -17.85 -2.52 -2.62
N ALA A 226 -17.16 -3.05 -3.62
CA ALA A 226 -17.64 -4.17 -4.40
C ALA A 226 -16.49 -4.89 -5.14
N PRO A 227 -16.67 -6.14 -5.58
CA PRO A 227 -15.80 -6.76 -6.56
C PRO A 227 -15.71 -5.93 -7.85
N PRO A 228 -14.60 -6.00 -8.60
CA PRO A 228 -14.38 -5.16 -9.79
C PRO A 228 -15.50 -5.20 -10.82
N ASP A 229 -16.04 -6.36 -11.14
CA ASP A 229 -17.12 -6.49 -12.13
C ASP A 229 -18.39 -5.72 -11.74
N GLN A 230 -18.74 -5.76 -10.47
CA GLN A 230 -19.88 -5.00 -9.94
C GLN A 230 -19.53 -3.51 -9.86
N PHE A 231 -18.38 -3.18 -9.30
CA PHE A 231 -17.93 -1.80 -9.08
C PHE A 231 -17.90 -0.99 -10.39
N PHE A 232 -17.32 -1.54 -11.44
CA PHE A 232 -17.17 -0.86 -12.73
C PHE A 232 -18.34 -1.07 -13.69
N GLY A 233 -19.06 -2.20 -13.55
CA GLY A 233 -20.16 -2.56 -14.46
C GLY A 233 -21.54 -2.07 -13.99
N ARG A 234 -21.75 -2.04 -12.68
CA ARG A 234 -23.05 -1.70 -12.07
C ARG A 234 -22.86 -0.92 -10.77
N PRO A 235 -22.25 0.28 -10.82
CA PRO A 235 -22.06 1.10 -9.63
C PRO A 235 -23.40 1.46 -8.99
N SER A 236 -23.52 1.28 -7.67
CA SER A 236 -24.76 1.44 -6.92
C SER A 236 -25.06 2.90 -6.64
N THR A 237 -24.01 3.69 -6.28
CA THR A 237 -24.16 5.09 -5.93
C THR A 237 -24.07 6.01 -7.14
N GLU A 238 -24.84 7.10 -7.14
CA GLU A 238 -24.77 8.11 -8.19
C GLU A 238 -23.39 8.80 -8.19
N ARG A 239 -22.81 8.97 -7.00
CA ARG A 239 -21.51 9.60 -6.83
C ARG A 239 -20.38 8.79 -7.49
N LEU A 240 -20.39 7.46 -7.35
CA LEU A 240 -19.44 6.58 -8.04
C LEU A 240 -19.67 6.60 -9.56
N ARG A 241 -20.92 6.60 -10.03
CA ARG A 241 -21.23 6.73 -11.48
C ARG A 241 -20.63 7.98 -12.08
N THR A 242 -20.78 9.11 -11.40
CA THR A 242 -20.22 10.39 -11.82
C THR A 242 -18.69 10.33 -11.85
N PHE A 243 -18.06 9.79 -10.80
CA PHE A 243 -16.60 9.65 -10.73
C PHE A 243 -16.04 8.77 -11.86
N LEU A 244 -16.64 7.60 -12.10
CA LEU A 244 -16.21 6.70 -13.17
C LEU A 244 -16.42 7.31 -14.56
N GLY A 245 -17.45 8.14 -14.74
CA GLY A 245 -17.69 8.90 -15.97
C GLY A 245 -16.56 9.88 -16.30
N GLN A 246 -16.00 10.54 -15.28
CA GLN A 246 -14.89 11.49 -15.44
C GLN A 246 -13.54 10.82 -15.79
N LEU A 247 -13.36 9.55 -15.42
CA LEU A 247 -12.12 8.80 -15.72
C LEU A 247 -12.09 8.20 -17.14
N ARG A 248 -13.18 8.26 -17.90
CA ARG A 248 -13.27 7.72 -19.26
C ARG A 248 -12.86 8.72 -20.35
N HIS A 249 -12.51 9.93 -19.95
CA HIS A 249 -12.03 11.01 -20.82
C HIS A 249 -10.57 11.31 -20.49
#